data_ee958cc36f3d91511f5b0e16755bfbfc
#
_entry.id   ee958cc36f3d91511f5b0e16755bfbfc
#
_cell.length_a   1.000
_cell.length_b   1.000
_cell.length_c   1.000
_cell.angle_alpha   90.00
_cell.angle_beta   90.00
_cell.angle_gamma   90.00
#
_symmetry.space_group_name_H-M   'P 1'
#
loop_
_entity.id
_entity.type
_entity.pdbx_description
1 polymer ?
#
loop_
_entity_poly.entity_id
_entity_poly.type
_entity_poly.pdbx_seq_one_letter_code
_entity_poly.pdbx_strand_id
1 'polypeptide(L)' 'MSLGNAVGIAVSIALFAYLAYALLRGEKL' A
#
# COMPACT_ATOMS: atom_id res chain seq x y z
N MET A 1 20.49 3.25 3.49
CA MET A 1 19.10 3.63 3.72
C MET A 1 18.91 4.14 5.13
N SER A 2 18.23 5.24 5.25
CA SER A 2 17.96 5.76 6.58
C SER A 2 16.61 5.23 7.04
N LEU A 3 16.39 5.33 8.35
CA LEU A 3 15.14 4.85 8.92
C LEU A 3 13.95 5.57 8.32
N GLY A 4 14.10 6.87 8.06
CA GLY A 4 13.02 7.63 7.47
C GLY A 4 12.62 7.10 6.11
N ASN A 5 13.61 6.74 5.30
CA ASN A 5 13.31 6.19 3.99
C ASN A 5 12.65 4.83 4.08
N ALA A 6 13.11 4.03 5.02
CA ALA A 6 12.52 2.70 5.19
C ALA A 6 11.05 2.80 5.61
N VAL A 7 10.76 3.73 6.51
CA VAL A 7 9.39 3.93 6.95
C VAL A 7 8.52 4.42 5.79
N GLY A 8 9.06 5.34 4.99
CA GLY A 8 8.31 5.84 3.86
C GLY A 8 7.98 4.77 2.86
N ILE A 9 8.94 3.90 2.57
CA ILE A 9 8.71 2.82 1.64
C ILE A 9 7.67 1.86 2.19
N ALA A 10 7.76 1.52 3.46
CA ALA A 10 6.81 0.61 4.08
C ALA A 10 5.40 1.17 4.02
N VAL A 11 5.26 2.46 4.30
CA VAL A 11 3.94 3.09 4.27
C VAL A 11 3.40 3.10 2.85
N SER A 12 4.26 3.38 1.88
CA SER A 12 3.83 3.40 0.48
C SER A 12 3.32 2.04 0.05
N ILE A 13 4.04 0.99 0.39
CA ILE A 13 3.63 -0.36 0.03
C ILE A 13 2.31 -0.70 0.71
N ALA A 14 2.17 -0.32 1.97
CA ALA A 14 0.94 -0.60 2.71
C ALA A 14 -0.25 0.10 2.06
N LEU A 15 -0.07 1.35 1.67
CA LEU A 15 -1.15 2.10 1.04
C LEU A 15 -1.52 1.49 -0.31
N PHE A 16 -0.51 1.11 -1.08
CA PHE A 16 -0.75 0.48 -2.37
C PHE A 16 -1.53 -0.81 -2.21
N ALA A 17 -1.10 -1.63 -1.25
CA ALA A 17 -1.77 -2.90 -1.00
C ALA A 17 -3.20 -2.68 -0.56
N TYR A 18 -3.41 -1.67 0.27
CA TYR A 18 -4.75 -1.36 0.75
C TYR A 18 -5.65 -0.93 -0.40
N LEU A 19 -5.15 -0.05 -1.24
CA LEU A 19 -5.94 0.43 -2.37
C LEU A 19 -6.25 -0.69 -3.34
N ALA A 20 -5.27 -1.53 -3.62
CA ALA A 20 -5.48 -2.66 -4.53
C ALA A 20 -6.53 -3.61 -3.97
N TYR A 21 -6.44 -3.88 -2.68
CA TYR A 21 -7.39 -4.78 -2.04
C TYR A 21 -8.80 -4.20 -2.08
N ALA A 22 -8.91 -2.92 -1.78
CA ALA A 22 -10.21 -2.26 -1.78
C ALA A 22 -10.81 -2.25 -3.18
N LEU A 23 -9.97 -2.06 -4.18
CA LEU A 23 -10.44 -2.05 -5.56
C LEU A 23 -10.96 -3.42 -5.97
N LEU A 24 -10.22 -4.46 -5.63
CA LEU A 24 -10.64 -5.81 -5.96
C LEU A 24 -11.93 -6.19 -5.24
N ARG A 25 -12.05 -5.74 -4.01
CA ARG A 25 -13.27 -6.04 -3.27
C ARG A 25 -14.47 -5.31 -3.82
N GLY A 26 -14.26 -4.07 -4.21
CA GLY A 26 -15.36 -3.28 -4.73
C GLY A 26 -15.78 -3.68 -6.12
N GLU A 27 -14.88 -4.29 -6.84
CA GLU A 27 -15.18 -4.68 -8.19
C GLU A 27 -15.69 -6.08 -8.24
N LYS A 28 -16.94 -6.22 -8.25
CA LYS A 28 -17.54 -7.51 -8.32
C LYS A 28 -17.65 -7.97 -9.73
N LEU A 29 -16.67 -8.62 -10.20
CA LEU A 29 -16.74 -9.20 -11.54
C LEU A 29 -17.05 -10.69 -11.53
#